data_c00904af925c1ac173d5c497544f47a5
#
_entry.id   c00904af925c1ac173d5c497544f47a5
#
_cell.length_a   1.000
_cell.length_b   1.000
_cell.length_c   1.000
_cell.angle_alpha   90.00
_cell.angle_beta   90.00
_cell.angle_gamma   90.00
#
_symmetry.space_group_name_H-M   'P 1'
#
loop_
_entity.id
_entity.type
_entity.pdbx_description
1 polymer ?
#
loop_
_entity_poly.entity_id
_entity_poly.type
_entity_poly.pdbx_seq_one_letter_code
_entity_poly.pdbx_strand_id
1 'polypeptide(L)'
;MLRSADIDFNKVISNKPISKDKNFLAYSTKNNKGTCRLGVSIPKSKIKNATERNKLKRVIRHQFLELESSAIDIVIVYRGTANKYDAKLISSSLQFHKKNIIKTTE
;
A
#
# COMPACT_ATOMS: atom_id res chain seq x y z
N MET A 1 8.18 -11.58 -6.02
CA MET A 1 7.57 -11.35 -4.71
C MET A 1 7.90 -9.94 -4.21
N LEU A 2 6.91 -9.23 -3.73
CA LEU A 2 7.12 -7.88 -3.20
C LEU A 2 7.80 -7.94 -1.83
N ARG A 3 8.90 -7.22 -1.67
CA ARG A 3 9.65 -7.16 -0.41
C ARG A 3 9.26 -5.93 0.38
N SER A 4 9.28 -6.04 1.69
CA SER A 4 9.04 -4.91 2.59
C SER A 4 10.17 -4.69 3.60
N ALA A 5 11.04 -5.69 3.81
CA ALA A 5 12.04 -5.65 4.87
C ALA A 5 13.05 -4.52 4.73
N ASP A 6 13.38 -4.13 3.51
CA ASP A 6 14.40 -3.11 3.24
C ASP A 6 13.84 -1.73 2.95
N ILE A 7 12.52 -1.55 3.05
CA ILE A 7 11.90 -0.28 2.72
C ILE A 7 12.10 0.72 3.87
N ASP A 8 12.47 1.94 3.52
CA ASP A 8 12.56 3.03 4.50
C ASP A 8 11.23 3.77 4.54
N PHE A 9 10.37 3.38 5.48
CA PHE A 9 9.05 3.98 5.64
C PHE A 9 9.12 5.49 5.84
N ASN A 10 10.03 5.96 6.69
CA ASN A 10 10.14 7.39 6.99
C ASN A 10 10.49 8.21 5.75
N LYS A 11 11.39 7.69 4.93
CA LYS A 11 11.76 8.36 3.69
C LYS A 11 10.59 8.45 2.71
N VAL A 12 9.84 7.37 2.57
CA VAL A 12 8.71 7.32 1.62
C VAL A 12 7.57 8.20 2.10
N ILE A 13 7.20 8.12 3.38
CA ILE A 13 6.07 8.89 3.92
C ILE A 13 6.41 10.34 4.25
N SER A 14 7.68 10.73 4.19
CA SER A 14 8.06 12.14 4.36
C SER A 14 7.55 13.02 3.23
N ASN A 15 7.26 12.44 2.08
CA ASN A 15 6.61 13.11 0.97
C ASN A 15 5.10 13.11 1.16
N LYS A 16 4.41 13.97 0.40
CA LYS A 16 2.94 13.95 0.42
C LYS A 16 2.44 12.66 -0.23
N PRO A 17 1.29 12.11 0.23
CA PRO A 17 0.69 10.96 -0.45
C PRO A 17 0.39 11.32 -1.90
N ILE A 18 0.69 10.40 -2.81
CA ILE A 18 0.39 10.58 -4.23
C ILE A 18 -1.06 10.23 -4.54
N SER A 19 -1.72 9.50 -3.64
CA SER A 19 -3.11 9.12 -3.79
C SER A 19 -3.71 8.93 -2.40
N LYS A 20 -4.95 9.36 -2.23
CA LYS A 20 -5.66 9.18 -0.95
C LYS A 20 -7.15 9.01 -1.19
N ASP A 21 -7.78 8.22 -0.33
CA ASP A 21 -9.23 8.14 -0.22
C ASP A 21 -9.59 7.86 1.25
N LYS A 22 -10.84 7.51 1.51
CA LYS A 22 -11.28 7.24 2.88
C LYS A 22 -10.69 5.94 3.46
N ASN A 23 -10.16 5.07 2.63
CA ASN A 23 -9.65 3.76 3.05
C ASN A 23 -8.13 3.74 3.20
N PHE A 24 -7.41 4.41 2.32
CA PHE A 24 -5.93 4.34 2.28
C PHE A 24 -5.28 5.66 1.96
N LEU A 25 -4.04 5.78 2.43
CA LEU A 25 -3.06 6.74 1.91
C LEU A 25 -2.03 5.93 1.14
N ALA A 26 -1.69 6.38 -0.06
CA ALA A 26 -0.68 5.73 -0.89
C ALA A 26 0.48 6.66 -1.16
N TYR A 27 1.67 6.19 -0.81
CA TYR A 27 2.93 6.92 -1.01
C TYR A 27 3.78 6.13 -1.97
N SER A 28 4.54 6.83 -2.79
CA SER A 28 5.45 6.18 -3.74
C SER A 28 6.67 7.06 -3.96
N THR A 29 7.82 6.42 -4.12
CA THR A 29 9.05 7.10 -4.51
C THR A 29 9.88 6.15 -5.36
N LYS A 30 10.68 6.71 -6.26
CA LYS A 30 11.58 5.90 -7.09
C LYS A 30 12.70 5.31 -6.23
N ASN A 31 13.13 4.09 -6.57
CA ASN A 31 14.29 3.48 -5.95
C ASN A 31 15.28 3.06 -7.04
N ASN A 32 16.47 2.63 -6.62
CA ASN A 32 17.50 2.16 -7.55
C ASN A 32 17.74 0.65 -7.42
N LYS A 33 16.72 -0.08 -6.96
CA LYS A 33 16.85 -1.52 -6.70
C LYS A 33 16.39 -2.41 -7.84
N GLY A 34 15.75 -1.82 -8.86
CA GLY A 34 15.25 -2.59 -10.00
C GLY A 34 13.99 -3.40 -9.72
N THR A 35 13.47 -3.34 -8.51
CA THR A 35 12.25 -4.04 -8.12
C THR A 35 11.40 -3.16 -7.23
N CYS A 36 10.11 -3.45 -7.15
CA CYS A 36 9.18 -2.75 -6.26
C CYS A 36 9.34 -3.30 -4.84
N ARG A 37 9.40 -2.38 -3.87
CA ARG A 37 9.31 -2.71 -2.46
C ARG A 37 8.01 -2.14 -1.92
N LEU A 38 7.24 -2.97 -1.22
CA LEU A 38 5.92 -2.59 -0.71
C LEU A 38 5.89 -2.68 0.81
N GLY A 39 5.60 -1.56 1.46
CA GLY A 39 5.35 -1.52 2.88
C GLY A 39 3.86 -1.29 3.13
N VAL A 40 3.30 -1.99 4.12
CA VAL A 40 1.90 -1.88 4.48
C VAL A 40 1.81 -1.54 5.95
N SER A 41 1.08 -0.48 6.27
CA SER A 41 0.84 -0.06 7.66
C SER A 41 -0.66 -0.15 7.96
N ILE A 42 -1.01 -1.01 8.90
CA ILE A 42 -2.39 -1.16 9.38
C ILE A 42 -2.38 -0.98 10.88
N PRO A 43 -2.75 0.22 11.38
CA PRO A 43 -2.72 0.46 12.82
C PRO A 43 -3.67 -0.47 13.59
N LYS A 44 -3.23 -0.93 14.75
CA LYS A 44 -4.05 -1.77 15.62
C LYS A 44 -5.32 -1.07 16.07
N SER A 45 -5.29 0.26 16.15
CA SER A 45 -6.47 1.06 16.49
C SER A 45 -7.57 0.99 15.42
N LYS A 46 -7.21 0.62 14.20
CA LYS A 46 -8.14 0.52 13.07
C LYS A 46 -8.68 -0.89 12.91
N ILE A 47 -7.81 -1.88 13.00
CA ILE A 47 -8.19 -3.30 12.96
C ILE A 47 -7.45 -4.01 14.09
N LYS A 48 -8.18 -4.36 15.14
CA LYS A 48 -7.59 -4.94 16.35
C LYS A 48 -7.12 -6.38 16.17
N ASN A 49 -7.82 -7.15 15.35
CA ASN A 49 -7.55 -8.57 15.16
C ASN A 49 -6.37 -8.78 14.22
N ALA A 50 -5.31 -9.45 14.71
CA ALA A 50 -4.11 -9.71 13.91
C ALA A 50 -4.40 -10.53 12.65
N THR A 51 -5.31 -11.49 12.74
CA THR A 51 -5.70 -12.31 11.60
C THR A 51 -6.30 -11.45 10.48
N GLU A 52 -7.17 -10.51 10.85
CA GLU A 52 -7.79 -9.60 9.88
C GLU A 52 -6.76 -8.64 9.27
N ARG A 53 -5.82 -8.15 10.07
CA ARG A 53 -4.72 -7.33 9.54
C ARG A 53 -3.88 -8.11 8.52
N ASN A 54 -3.57 -9.37 8.82
CA ASN A 54 -2.79 -10.20 7.91
C ASN A 54 -3.53 -10.50 6.60
N LYS A 55 -4.84 -10.71 6.68
CA LYS A 55 -5.68 -10.88 5.48
C LYS A 55 -5.64 -9.64 4.60
N LEU A 56 -5.78 -8.47 5.19
CA LEU A 56 -5.75 -7.22 4.45
C LEU A 56 -4.38 -6.99 3.82
N LYS A 57 -3.29 -7.29 4.53
CA LYS A 57 -1.94 -7.20 3.97
C LYS A 57 -1.77 -8.08 2.74
N ARG A 58 -2.31 -9.31 2.77
CA ARG A 58 -2.26 -10.20 1.61
C ARG A 58 -3.03 -9.64 0.42
N VAL A 59 -4.22 -9.09 0.66
CA VAL A 59 -5.02 -8.47 -0.39
C VAL A 59 -4.26 -7.31 -1.03
N ILE A 60 -3.65 -6.46 -0.21
CA ILE A 60 -2.88 -5.32 -0.69
C ILE A 60 -1.68 -5.80 -1.53
N ARG A 61 -0.91 -6.75 -1.04
CA ARG A 61 0.24 -7.29 -1.77
C ARG A 61 -0.16 -7.91 -3.10
N HIS A 62 -1.27 -8.65 -3.10
CA HIS A 62 -1.76 -9.28 -4.32
C HIS A 62 -2.11 -8.24 -5.39
N GLN A 63 -2.76 -7.15 -5.00
CA GLN A 63 -3.13 -6.09 -5.93
C GLN A 63 -1.93 -5.39 -6.57
N PHE A 64 -0.80 -5.35 -5.87
CA PHE A 64 0.39 -4.66 -6.36
C PHE A 64 1.43 -5.59 -7.02
N LEU A 65 1.14 -6.89 -7.16
CA LEU A 65 2.09 -7.84 -7.76
C LEU A 65 2.50 -7.46 -9.19
N GLU A 66 1.61 -6.88 -9.96
CA GLU A 66 1.93 -6.49 -11.34
C GLU A 66 2.98 -5.37 -11.42
N LEU A 67 3.25 -4.68 -10.31
CA LEU A 67 4.28 -3.65 -10.24
C LEU A 67 5.63 -4.19 -9.73
N GLU A 68 5.74 -5.49 -9.55
CA GLU A 68 6.90 -6.14 -8.94
C GLU A 68 8.23 -5.77 -9.59
N SER A 69 8.25 -5.62 -10.91
CA SER A 69 9.46 -5.29 -11.64
C SER A 69 9.71 -3.79 -11.80
N SER A 70 8.85 -2.96 -11.24
CA SER A 70 9.03 -1.51 -11.26
C SER A 70 9.99 -1.07 -10.15
N ALA A 71 10.90 -0.15 -10.47
CA ALA A 71 11.91 0.33 -9.50
C ALA A 71 11.32 1.44 -8.63
N ILE A 72 10.34 1.10 -7.79
CA ILE A 72 9.66 2.04 -6.91
C ILE A 72 9.45 1.45 -5.52
N ASP A 73 9.42 2.31 -4.51
CA ASP A 73 9.01 1.98 -3.17
C ASP A 73 7.60 2.50 -2.97
N ILE A 74 6.71 1.64 -2.47
CA ILE A 74 5.31 1.98 -2.21
C ILE A 74 5.01 1.75 -0.74
N VAL A 75 4.35 2.69 -0.10
CA VAL A 75 3.81 2.51 1.26
C VAL A 75 2.30 2.76 1.21
N ILE A 76 1.54 1.78 1.67
CA ILE A 76 0.09 1.87 1.77
C ILE A 76 -0.28 1.92 3.26
N VAL A 77 -0.97 2.96 3.65
CA VAL A 77 -1.42 3.15 5.03
C VAL A 77 -2.93 3.02 5.08
N TYR A 78 -3.42 2.08 5.89
CA TYR A 78 -4.87 1.91 6.08
C TYR A 78 -5.39 2.99 7.02
N ARG A 79 -6.44 3.68 6.61
CA ARG A 79 -7.06 4.76 7.39
C ARG A 79 -8.54 4.53 7.67
N GLY A 80 -9.05 3.37 7.35
CA GLY A 80 -10.44 3.01 7.64
C GLY A 80 -10.72 3.06 9.14
N THR A 81 -11.99 3.22 9.50
CA THR A 81 -12.40 3.41 10.89
C THR A 81 -13.09 2.20 11.50
N ALA A 82 -13.35 1.17 10.69
CA ALA A 82 -14.10 -0.02 11.14
C ALA A 82 -13.16 -1.18 11.42
N ASN A 83 -13.55 -2.04 12.36
CA ASN A 83 -12.85 -3.29 12.61
C ASN A 83 -13.05 -4.31 11.49
N LYS A 84 -13.96 -4.02 10.59
CA LYS A 84 -14.25 -4.84 9.42
C LYS A 84 -14.10 -4.00 8.15
N TYR A 85 -13.71 -4.64 7.07
CA TYR A 85 -13.64 -4.00 5.76
C TYR A 85 -14.46 -4.79 4.76
N ASP A 86 -15.01 -4.09 3.78
CA ASP A 86 -15.73 -4.70 2.66
C ASP A 86 -14.70 -5.03 1.58
N ALA A 87 -14.56 -6.31 1.25
CA ALA A 87 -13.57 -6.77 0.29
C ALA A 87 -13.71 -6.11 -1.08
N LYS A 88 -14.94 -5.87 -1.52
CA LYS A 88 -15.18 -5.21 -2.82
C LYS A 88 -14.75 -3.75 -2.79
N LEU A 89 -15.10 -3.04 -1.73
CA LEU A 89 -14.71 -1.64 -1.58
C LEU A 89 -13.19 -1.51 -1.46
N ILE A 90 -12.57 -2.41 -0.72
CA ILE A 90 -11.11 -2.42 -0.56
C ILE A 90 -10.42 -2.69 -1.90
N SER A 91 -10.92 -3.66 -2.67
CA SER A 91 -10.35 -3.98 -3.98
C SER A 91 -10.45 -2.81 -4.93
N SER A 92 -11.62 -2.15 -4.99
CA SER A 92 -11.82 -0.96 -5.83
C SER A 92 -10.91 0.20 -5.42
N SER A 93 -10.77 0.40 -4.12
CA SER A 93 -9.90 1.43 -3.56
C SER A 93 -8.44 1.18 -3.94
N LEU A 94 -7.96 -0.05 -3.81
CA LEU A 94 -6.60 -0.41 -4.16
C LEU A 94 -6.32 -0.25 -5.66
N GLN A 95 -7.29 -0.58 -6.51
CA GLN A 95 -7.16 -0.37 -7.96
C GLN A 95 -7.03 1.11 -8.29
N PHE A 96 -7.80 1.96 -7.61
CA PHE A 96 -7.71 3.41 -7.75
C PHE A 96 -6.31 3.91 -7.39
N HIS A 97 -5.78 3.49 -6.27
CA HIS A 97 -4.44 3.89 -5.82
C HIS A 97 -3.36 3.36 -6.75
N LYS A 98 -3.50 2.13 -7.22
CA LYS A 98 -2.54 1.54 -8.14
C LYS A 98 -2.48 2.32 -9.46
N LYS A 99 -3.62 2.71 -10.01
CA LYS A 99 -3.66 3.55 -11.21
C LYS A 99 -2.93 4.86 -11.00
N ASN A 100 -3.16 5.50 -9.86
CA ASN A 100 -2.50 6.77 -9.56
C ASN A 100 -1.00 6.62 -9.41
N ILE A 101 -0.54 5.53 -8.81
CA ILE A 101 0.89 5.23 -8.70
C ILE A 101 1.50 5.03 -10.08
N ILE A 102 0.86 4.27 -10.95
CA ILE A 102 1.34 4.03 -12.31
C ILE A 102 1.46 5.33 -13.09
N LYS A 103 0.45 6.19 -13.01
CA LYS A 103 0.49 7.51 -13.67
C LYS A 103 1.66 8.36 -13.19
N THR A 104 1.94 8.32 -11.89
CA THR A 104 3.01 9.12 -11.29
C THR A 104 4.38 8.65 -11.74
N THR A 105 4.53 7.35 -11.99
CA THR A 105 5.81 6.75 -12.37
C THR A 105 6.06 6.71 -13.88
N GLU A 106 5.08 7.04 -14.68
CA GLU A 106 5.24 7.14 -16.15
C GLU A 106 6.07 8.40 -16.58
#